data_6f67e0b573abe549841358780cb3d258
#
_entry.id   6f67e0b573abe549841358780cb3d258
#
_cell.length_a   1.000
_cell.length_b   1.000
_cell.length_c   1.000
_cell.angle_alpha   90.00
_cell.angle_beta   90.00
_cell.angle_gamma   90.00
#
_symmetry.space_group_name_H-M   'P 1'
#
loop_
_entity.id
_entity.type
_entity.pdbx_description
1 polymer ?
#
loop_
_entity_poly.entity_id
_entity_poly.type
_entity_poly.pdbx_seq_one_letter_code
_entity_poly.pdbx_strand_id
1 'polypeptide(L)'
;MIPIAAENRSDGAIVFSSSLPVKKMRALNLYTLTRINDSKSFSGLENALSGRPWHKHFSSHEAASLCALVNGLADCFMTAAASGASDPAGLPFTSGSGEIFAKDAAGSKAGEQQPEPCHDWVSFFDGFYFSYTIEHISKEFDLLKFSADADCALNIELKSEEIGEDRIRKQLDQNRYYLSHVSRTILSYTYVLESNCLYCLNDHGYLRKCPLAELAIAMQRPALQTYVEENIGQFFRAQDYLISPIRNPEKLLTGRYFLTNQQSEFRRQILEVLQLFEDGFREISDSREVAAIPSTETGASSPAASEEDPEPAHSSVPIISLTGNAGTGKTLLLFALAIEISKKKKVLFVHGGPLREGHRVIDSRLHKVHIFSGTESSAQDISRRHDFTQYACILVDEANRFDSARLEALVKKAIECGIPCIISYDPHSILGTIPLMEDTEAMISRYETLRLELSGNIRINRPIFSFLRTLFHQKEWSGSVDYSCIDVLYAADKKEERSLTDHYLAKGYELIRATPESFRSGEIISQEYERVLMVLDKRFYYDESMHLCADGKKGAAIPPLYEGLSRAREKLCLLITGNETLFRQILAIRTHTDPDLE
;
A
#
# COMPACT_ATOMS: atom_id res chain seq x y z
N MET A 1 -24.77 -21.55 -16.48
CA MET A 1 -23.66 -22.51 -16.40
C MET A 1 -22.38 -21.75 -16.65
N ILE A 2 -21.66 -21.41 -15.60
CA ILE A 2 -20.34 -20.77 -15.64
C ILE A 2 -19.34 -21.89 -15.36
N PRO A 3 -18.28 -22.08 -16.15
CA PRO A 3 -17.33 -23.15 -15.91
C PRO A 3 -16.52 -22.87 -14.65
N ILE A 4 -16.60 -23.80 -13.70
CA ILE A 4 -15.74 -23.89 -12.54
C ILE A 4 -14.36 -24.31 -13.05
N ALA A 5 -13.36 -23.47 -12.88
CA ALA A 5 -11.98 -23.80 -13.20
C ALA A 5 -11.49 -24.86 -12.20
N ALA A 6 -10.89 -25.91 -12.76
CA ALA A 6 -10.44 -27.08 -12.05
C ALA A 6 -9.41 -26.79 -10.97
N GLU A 7 -9.62 -27.35 -9.79
CA GLU A 7 -8.66 -27.46 -8.71
C GLU A 7 -7.48 -28.36 -9.11
N ASN A 8 -6.28 -27.78 -9.18
CA ASN A 8 -5.07 -28.59 -9.10
C ASN A 8 -4.61 -28.60 -7.63
N ARG A 9 -4.88 -29.71 -6.97
CA ARG A 9 -4.30 -30.01 -5.66
C ARG A 9 -2.89 -30.59 -5.85
N SER A 10 -1.88 -29.84 -5.46
CA SER A 10 -0.61 -30.38 -5.02
C SER A 10 -0.16 -29.57 -3.81
N ASP A 11 -0.07 -30.28 -2.69
CA ASP A 11 0.57 -29.89 -1.44
C ASP A 11 0.12 -28.56 -0.80
N GLY A 12 -1.04 -28.61 -0.12
CA GLY A 12 -1.32 -27.82 1.10
C GLY A 12 -1.38 -26.29 1.02
N ALA A 13 -0.97 -25.63 -0.04
CA ALA A 13 -1.00 -24.18 -0.17
C ALA A 13 -2.08 -23.72 -1.15
N ILE A 14 -3.04 -22.93 -0.66
CA ILE A 14 -4.03 -22.27 -1.53
C ILE A 14 -3.35 -21.05 -2.18
N VAL A 15 -2.87 -21.23 -3.41
CA VAL A 15 -2.33 -20.12 -4.22
C VAL A 15 -3.49 -19.46 -4.96
N PHE A 16 -3.95 -18.31 -4.49
CA PHE A 16 -4.86 -17.46 -5.25
C PHE A 16 -4.07 -16.60 -6.25
N SER A 17 -3.94 -17.09 -7.48
CA SER A 17 -3.50 -16.30 -8.62
C SER A 17 -4.75 -15.77 -9.34
N SER A 18 -5.12 -14.52 -9.14
CA SER A 18 -6.15 -13.86 -9.92
C SER A 18 -5.72 -12.47 -10.36
N SER A 19 -5.19 -12.39 -11.57
CA SER A 19 -5.29 -11.16 -12.35
C SER A 19 -6.70 -11.11 -12.97
N LEU A 20 -7.66 -10.56 -12.22
CA LEU A 20 -8.98 -10.23 -12.79
C LEU A 20 -8.79 -9.09 -13.82
N PRO A 21 -9.51 -9.11 -14.95
CA PRO A 21 -9.45 -8.05 -15.94
C PRO A 21 -9.89 -6.73 -15.31
N VAL A 22 -9.11 -5.67 -15.54
CA VAL A 22 -9.40 -4.31 -15.11
C VAL A 22 -10.77 -3.88 -15.64
N LYS A 23 -11.69 -3.55 -14.74
CA LYS A 23 -13.02 -3.08 -15.10
C LYS A 23 -12.90 -1.63 -15.58
N LYS A 24 -13.10 -1.38 -16.86
CA LYS A 24 -13.17 -0.03 -17.41
C LYS A 24 -14.41 0.68 -16.88
N MET A 25 -14.23 1.68 -16.04
CA MET A 25 -15.32 2.51 -15.54
C MET A 25 -15.57 3.71 -16.47
N ARG A 26 -16.85 4.09 -16.59
CA ARG A 26 -17.31 5.26 -17.29
C ARG A 26 -18.00 6.22 -16.34
N ALA A 27 -17.93 7.48 -16.67
CA ALA A 27 -18.69 8.51 -15.99
C ALA A 27 -20.20 8.33 -16.23
N LEU A 28 -20.98 8.65 -15.22
CA LEU A 28 -22.43 8.46 -15.17
C LEU A 28 -23.12 9.79 -14.89
N ASN A 29 -24.42 9.86 -15.23
CA ASN A 29 -25.32 10.88 -14.72
C ASN A 29 -26.01 10.38 -13.45
N LEU A 30 -25.76 11.03 -12.30
CA LEU A 30 -26.32 10.59 -11.01
C LEU A 30 -27.86 10.72 -10.96
N TYR A 31 -28.44 11.72 -11.61
CA TYR A 31 -29.89 11.89 -11.61
C TYR A 31 -30.58 10.74 -12.33
N THR A 32 -30.09 10.35 -13.49
CA THR A 32 -30.63 9.20 -14.22
C THR A 32 -30.41 7.89 -13.48
N LEU A 33 -29.27 7.74 -12.80
CA LEU A 33 -28.97 6.55 -11.98
C LEU A 33 -30.03 6.35 -10.87
N THR A 34 -30.47 7.42 -10.18
CA THR A 34 -31.46 7.33 -9.12
C THR A 34 -32.90 7.13 -9.62
N ARG A 35 -33.15 7.25 -10.93
CA ARG A 35 -34.49 7.02 -11.54
C ARG A 35 -34.71 5.58 -12.00
N ILE A 36 -33.75 4.70 -11.80
CA ILE A 36 -33.89 3.27 -12.03
C ILE A 36 -34.66 2.68 -10.83
N ASN A 37 -35.99 2.65 -10.95
CA ASN A 37 -36.93 2.46 -9.83
C ASN A 37 -37.15 0.98 -9.44
N ASP A 38 -36.39 0.03 -10.00
CA ASP A 38 -36.53 -1.39 -9.67
C ASP A 38 -35.33 -1.87 -8.87
N SER A 39 -35.55 -2.25 -7.62
CA SER A 39 -34.48 -2.75 -6.71
C SER A 39 -33.71 -3.98 -7.23
N LYS A 40 -34.34 -4.79 -8.10
CA LYS A 40 -33.68 -5.93 -8.73
C LYS A 40 -32.80 -5.50 -9.91
N SER A 41 -33.23 -4.52 -10.67
CA SER A 41 -32.47 -3.93 -11.76
C SER A 41 -31.31 -3.06 -11.24
N PHE A 42 -31.51 -2.37 -10.11
CA PHE A 42 -30.47 -1.57 -9.48
C PHE A 42 -29.29 -2.44 -9.02
N SER A 43 -29.53 -3.57 -8.36
CA SER A 43 -28.46 -4.48 -7.91
C SER A 43 -27.64 -5.10 -9.05
N GLY A 44 -28.25 -5.33 -10.22
CA GLY A 44 -27.58 -5.81 -11.42
C GLY A 44 -26.71 -4.75 -12.10
N LEU A 45 -27.21 -3.52 -12.21
CA LEU A 45 -26.52 -2.37 -12.77
C LEU A 45 -25.39 -1.88 -11.86
N GLU A 46 -25.58 -1.95 -10.56
CA GLU A 46 -24.61 -1.63 -9.54
C GLU A 46 -23.27 -2.34 -9.75
N ASN A 47 -23.31 -3.65 -9.95
CA ASN A 47 -22.10 -4.43 -10.24
C ASN A 47 -21.47 -4.07 -11.59
N ALA A 48 -22.26 -3.57 -12.55
CA ALA A 48 -21.76 -3.15 -13.85
C ALA A 48 -21.15 -1.75 -13.83
N LEU A 49 -21.66 -0.85 -12.98
CA LEU A 49 -21.35 0.57 -12.98
C LEU A 49 -20.44 1.01 -11.83
N SER A 50 -20.41 0.27 -10.70
CA SER A 50 -19.53 0.58 -9.58
C SER A 50 -18.11 0.02 -9.80
N GLY A 51 -17.11 0.70 -9.24
CA GLY A 51 -15.72 0.22 -9.18
C GLY A 51 -15.47 -0.84 -8.12
N ARG A 52 -16.49 -1.24 -7.37
CA ARG A 52 -16.37 -2.22 -6.28
C ARG A 52 -16.00 -3.61 -6.77
N PRO A 53 -15.22 -4.36 -5.99
CA PRO A 53 -15.05 -5.79 -6.22
C PRO A 53 -16.40 -6.52 -6.25
N TRP A 54 -16.52 -7.53 -7.10
CA TRP A 54 -17.77 -8.28 -7.34
C TRP A 54 -18.46 -8.88 -6.10
N HIS A 55 -17.72 -9.03 -4.99
CA HIS A 55 -18.20 -9.57 -3.71
C HIS A 55 -18.71 -8.49 -2.73
N LYS A 56 -18.58 -7.21 -3.07
CA LYS A 56 -19.00 -6.09 -2.21
C LYS A 56 -20.23 -5.42 -2.81
N HIS A 57 -21.40 -5.78 -2.29
CA HIS A 57 -22.68 -5.21 -2.74
C HIS A 57 -22.94 -3.83 -2.14
N PHE A 58 -23.70 -3.05 -2.88
CA PHE A 58 -24.20 -1.74 -2.44
C PHE A 58 -25.37 -1.95 -1.47
N SER A 59 -25.32 -1.36 -0.31
CA SER A 59 -26.37 -1.52 0.68
C SER A 59 -27.61 -0.69 0.32
N SER A 60 -28.79 -1.13 0.77
CA SER A 60 -30.03 -0.35 0.63
C SER A 60 -29.93 1.05 1.29
N HIS A 61 -29.14 1.17 2.35
CA HIS A 61 -28.87 2.43 3.05
C HIS A 61 -28.02 3.40 2.22
N GLU A 62 -27.00 2.91 1.52
CA GLU A 62 -26.20 3.73 0.60
C GLU A 62 -27.06 4.21 -0.58
N ALA A 63 -27.93 3.34 -1.13
CA ALA A 63 -28.88 3.72 -2.17
C ALA A 63 -29.84 4.82 -1.71
N ALA A 64 -30.37 4.70 -0.51
CA ALA A 64 -31.24 5.72 0.08
C ALA A 64 -30.51 7.06 0.27
N SER A 65 -29.25 7.03 0.73
CA SER A 65 -28.42 8.23 0.89
C SER A 65 -28.15 8.93 -0.45
N LEU A 66 -27.85 8.16 -1.51
CA LEU A 66 -27.68 8.70 -2.85
C LEU A 66 -28.95 9.33 -3.39
N CYS A 67 -30.10 8.63 -3.27
CA CYS A 67 -31.39 9.15 -3.74
C CYS A 67 -31.79 10.43 -3.02
N ALA A 68 -31.62 10.50 -1.70
CA ALA A 68 -31.95 11.68 -0.92
C ALA A 68 -31.07 12.89 -1.31
N LEU A 69 -29.76 12.69 -1.44
CA LEU A 69 -28.83 13.73 -1.90
C LEU A 69 -29.21 14.26 -3.27
N VAL A 70 -29.42 13.36 -4.25
CA VAL A 70 -29.72 13.74 -5.65
C VAL A 70 -31.08 14.45 -5.74
N ASN A 71 -32.10 14.01 -5.01
CA ASN A 71 -33.40 14.68 -5.00
C ASN A 71 -33.29 16.09 -4.38
N GLY A 72 -32.59 16.24 -3.24
CA GLY A 72 -32.39 17.54 -2.61
C GLY A 72 -31.61 18.53 -3.50
N LEU A 73 -30.62 18.05 -4.26
CA LEU A 73 -29.89 18.87 -5.25
C LEU A 73 -30.78 19.23 -6.44
N ALA A 74 -31.59 18.29 -6.93
CA ALA A 74 -32.54 18.57 -8.02
C ALA A 74 -33.55 19.64 -7.61
N ASP A 75 -34.06 19.62 -6.38
CA ASP A 75 -34.94 20.65 -5.83
C ASP A 75 -34.24 22.02 -5.79
N CYS A 76 -32.95 22.07 -5.41
CA CYS A 76 -32.16 23.29 -5.45
C CYS A 76 -32.04 23.85 -6.87
N PHE A 77 -31.75 23.02 -7.87
CA PHE A 77 -31.64 23.45 -9.27
C PHE A 77 -32.98 23.90 -9.85
N MET A 78 -34.06 23.18 -9.58
CA MET A 78 -35.42 23.55 -10.05
C MET A 78 -35.89 24.87 -9.42
N THR A 79 -35.61 25.09 -8.13
CA THR A 79 -35.99 26.34 -7.43
C THR A 79 -35.21 27.51 -7.99
N ALA A 80 -33.92 27.37 -8.26
CA ALA A 80 -33.08 28.40 -8.87
C ALA A 80 -33.56 28.74 -10.30
N ALA A 81 -33.91 27.74 -11.10
CA ALA A 81 -34.47 27.94 -12.44
C ALA A 81 -35.83 28.67 -12.44
N ALA A 82 -36.70 28.38 -11.47
CA ALA A 82 -38.03 29.00 -11.32
C ALA A 82 -37.96 30.47 -10.85
N SER A 83 -36.93 30.85 -10.08
CA SER A 83 -36.78 32.20 -9.53
C SER A 83 -36.18 33.22 -10.55
N GLY A 84 -35.78 32.78 -11.73
CA GLY A 84 -35.20 33.66 -12.78
C GLY A 84 -33.93 34.37 -12.31
N ALA A 85 -33.32 33.94 -11.21
CA ALA A 85 -32.12 34.53 -10.65
C ALA A 85 -30.92 34.10 -11.51
N SER A 86 -30.49 34.97 -12.42
CA SER A 86 -29.26 34.85 -13.18
C SER A 86 -28.00 34.97 -12.33
N ASP A 87 -28.15 35.14 -11.00
CA ASP A 87 -27.07 35.18 -10.03
C ASP A 87 -27.41 34.35 -8.79
N PRO A 88 -26.80 33.17 -8.59
CA PRO A 88 -26.99 32.38 -7.38
C PRO A 88 -26.43 33.05 -6.11
N ALA A 89 -25.81 34.23 -6.21
CA ALA A 89 -25.26 35.01 -5.08
C ALA A 89 -26.31 35.79 -4.30
N GLY A 90 -27.61 35.73 -4.65
CA GLY A 90 -28.71 36.43 -3.99
C GLY A 90 -29.18 35.87 -2.66
N LEU A 91 -28.57 34.83 -2.09
CA LEU A 91 -28.80 34.41 -0.72
C LEU A 91 -27.94 35.20 0.25
N PRO A 92 -28.47 35.72 1.39
CA PRO A 92 -27.75 36.59 2.27
C PRO A 92 -26.55 35.86 2.89
N PHE A 93 -25.35 36.15 2.37
CA PHE A 93 -24.10 35.76 2.97
C PHE A 93 -23.88 36.60 4.23
N THR A 94 -23.98 35.99 5.41
CA THR A 94 -23.41 36.59 6.60
C THR A 94 -21.90 36.57 6.47
N SER A 95 -21.33 37.77 6.28
CA SER A 95 -19.93 38.06 6.13
C SER A 95 -19.12 37.56 7.31
N GLY A 96 -18.26 36.57 7.03
CA GLY A 96 -17.12 36.23 7.87
C GLY A 96 -15.87 36.20 7.00
N SER A 97 -15.14 37.32 7.00
CA SER A 97 -13.74 37.51 6.59
C SER A 97 -13.23 36.76 5.35
N GLY A 98 -13.04 37.49 4.23
CA GLY A 98 -12.32 36.97 3.09
C GLY A 98 -12.36 37.88 1.86
N GLU A 99 -11.87 39.10 1.97
CA GLU A 99 -11.41 39.88 0.81
C GLU A 99 -10.28 39.10 0.13
N ILE A 100 -10.51 38.64 -1.08
CA ILE A 100 -9.55 38.50 -2.22
C ILE A 100 -10.30 37.69 -3.29
N PHE A 101 -11.03 38.37 -4.20
CA PHE A 101 -11.34 37.94 -5.58
C PHE A 101 -12.28 38.97 -6.23
N ALA A 102 -11.82 40.20 -6.32
CA ALA A 102 -12.45 41.19 -7.17
C ALA A 102 -11.38 42.19 -7.64
N LYS A 103 -10.55 41.75 -8.56
CA LYS A 103 -9.79 42.65 -9.48
C LYS A 103 -9.26 41.75 -10.58
N ASP A 104 -10.01 41.70 -11.66
CA ASP A 104 -9.56 41.61 -13.05
C ASP A 104 -10.75 41.29 -13.96
N ALA A 105 -11.67 42.28 -14.10
CA ALA A 105 -12.63 42.28 -15.19
C ALA A 105 -13.04 43.73 -15.49
N ALA A 106 -12.12 44.47 -16.04
CA ALA A 106 -12.45 45.73 -16.71
C ALA A 106 -11.71 45.76 -18.04
N GLY A 107 -12.45 45.48 -19.14
CA GLY A 107 -11.99 45.83 -20.48
C GLY A 107 -12.20 44.76 -21.53
N SER A 108 -13.46 44.56 -22.00
CA SER A 108 -13.73 44.45 -23.43
C SER A 108 -15.25 44.48 -23.64
N LYS A 109 -15.73 45.58 -24.22
CA LYS A 109 -17.09 45.70 -24.79
C LYS A 109 -17.09 44.95 -26.11
N ALA A 110 -17.79 43.82 -26.17
CA ALA A 110 -18.28 43.22 -27.43
C ALA A 110 -19.56 42.46 -27.11
N GLY A 111 -20.66 42.87 -27.72
CA GLY A 111 -21.92 42.21 -27.97
C GLY A 111 -22.43 41.18 -26.96
N GLU A 112 -23.17 41.62 -25.94
CA GLU A 112 -23.90 40.75 -25.02
C GLU A 112 -25.06 40.07 -25.78
N GLN A 113 -24.85 38.84 -26.23
CA GLN A 113 -25.92 37.87 -26.30
C GLN A 113 -26.12 37.38 -24.82
N GLN A 114 -27.27 37.73 -24.24
CA GLN A 114 -27.68 37.15 -22.94
C GLN A 114 -27.70 35.64 -23.09
N PRO A 115 -27.05 34.90 -22.21
CA PRO A 115 -27.17 33.44 -22.21
C PRO A 115 -28.64 33.11 -21.90
N GLU A 116 -29.28 32.31 -22.75
CA GLU A 116 -30.58 31.75 -22.50
C GLU A 116 -30.55 30.99 -21.15
N PRO A 117 -31.63 31.03 -20.34
CA PRO A 117 -31.66 30.31 -19.06
C PRO A 117 -31.42 28.82 -19.32
N CYS A 118 -30.40 28.28 -18.66
CA CYS A 118 -29.99 26.90 -18.84
C CYS A 118 -31.13 25.97 -18.38
N HIS A 119 -31.96 25.50 -19.30
CA HIS A 119 -33.09 24.59 -19.03
C HIS A 119 -32.63 23.17 -18.72
N ASP A 120 -31.35 22.84 -18.88
CA ASP A 120 -30.80 21.51 -18.70
C ASP A 120 -30.00 21.36 -17.39
N TRP A 121 -30.68 21.53 -16.27
CA TRP A 121 -30.08 21.31 -14.93
C TRP A 121 -29.68 19.84 -14.71
N VAL A 122 -30.23 18.89 -15.47
CA VAL A 122 -29.88 17.47 -15.38
C VAL A 122 -28.41 17.24 -15.78
N SER A 123 -27.86 18.06 -16.67
CA SER A 123 -26.46 17.97 -17.10
C SER A 123 -25.45 18.24 -15.98
N PHE A 124 -25.82 18.96 -14.92
CA PHE A 124 -24.93 19.15 -13.77
C PHE A 124 -24.61 17.85 -13.03
N PHE A 125 -25.47 16.83 -13.18
CA PHE A 125 -25.24 15.48 -12.63
C PHE A 125 -24.38 14.58 -13.53
N ASP A 126 -23.96 15.01 -14.70
CA ASP A 126 -23.07 14.26 -15.58
C ASP A 126 -21.65 14.17 -15.02
N GLY A 127 -20.91 13.19 -15.48
CA GLY A 127 -19.47 13.10 -15.25
C GLY A 127 -19.07 12.49 -13.92
N PHE A 128 -19.98 11.86 -13.17
CA PHE A 128 -19.66 11.22 -11.91
C PHE A 128 -19.24 9.77 -12.08
N TYR A 129 -18.21 9.38 -11.32
CA TYR A 129 -17.83 8.01 -11.06
C TYR A 129 -18.42 7.59 -9.71
N PHE A 130 -19.13 6.48 -9.74
CA PHE A 130 -19.84 5.93 -8.58
C PHE A 130 -19.05 4.80 -7.96
N SER A 131 -18.81 4.87 -6.62
CA SER A 131 -18.02 3.87 -5.87
C SER A 131 -16.68 3.53 -6.53
N TYR A 132 -15.96 4.57 -6.95
CA TYR A 132 -14.67 4.40 -7.59
C TYR A 132 -13.63 3.91 -6.61
N THR A 133 -13.02 2.77 -6.91
CA THR A 133 -11.90 2.24 -6.14
C THR A 133 -10.61 2.40 -6.94
N ILE A 134 -9.60 3.07 -6.35
CA ILE A 134 -8.30 3.21 -6.99
C ILE A 134 -7.69 1.81 -7.16
N GLU A 135 -7.24 1.52 -8.38
CA GLU A 135 -6.66 0.25 -8.76
C GLU A 135 -5.43 -0.07 -7.89
N HIS A 136 -5.34 -1.31 -7.41
CA HIS A 136 -4.31 -1.78 -6.47
C HIS A 136 -4.28 -1.11 -5.08
N ILE A 137 -5.20 -0.18 -4.81
CA ILE A 137 -5.29 0.55 -3.55
C ILE A 137 -6.70 0.34 -2.99
N SER A 138 -6.82 -0.01 -1.70
CA SER A 138 -8.11 -0.24 -1.05
C SER A 138 -8.86 1.06 -0.73
N LYS A 139 -8.67 2.12 -1.55
CA LYS A 139 -9.35 3.39 -1.36
C LYS A 139 -10.52 3.53 -2.31
N GLU A 140 -11.69 3.66 -1.73
CA GLU A 140 -12.95 3.88 -2.41
C GLU A 140 -13.42 5.32 -2.19
N PHE A 141 -14.01 5.91 -3.23
CA PHE A 141 -14.72 7.17 -3.21
C PHE A 141 -16.17 6.90 -3.59
N ASP A 142 -17.12 7.36 -2.79
CA ASP A 142 -18.53 7.09 -3.05
C ASP A 142 -18.98 7.78 -4.34
N LEU A 143 -18.73 9.09 -4.47
CA LEU A 143 -19.00 9.87 -5.68
C LEU A 143 -17.79 10.74 -5.99
N LEU A 144 -17.29 10.65 -7.22
CA LEU A 144 -16.09 11.35 -7.68
C LEU A 144 -16.30 11.91 -9.08
N LYS A 145 -15.97 13.19 -9.31
CA LYS A 145 -16.01 13.84 -10.61
C LYS A 145 -14.73 14.63 -10.84
N PHE A 146 -14.16 14.57 -12.03
CA PHE A 146 -13.00 15.35 -12.44
C PHE A 146 -13.33 16.26 -13.61
N SER A 147 -12.77 17.48 -13.59
CA SER A 147 -12.71 18.30 -14.81
C SER A 147 -11.93 17.58 -15.91
N ALA A 148 -12.17 17.95 -17.18
CA ALA A 148 -11.54 17.28 -18.32
C ALA A 148 -10.00 17.32 -18.28
N ASP A 149 -9.42 18.38 -17.70
CA ASP A 149 -7.98 18.56 -17.48
C ASP A 149 -7.49 17.95 -16.16
N ALA A 150 -8.40 17.35 -15.38
CA ALA A 150 -8.17 16.80 -14.05
C ALA A 150 -7.66 17.81 -12.99
N ASP A 151 -7.66 19.12 -13.27
CA ASP A 151 -7.19 20.14 -12.32
C ASP A 151 -8.19 20.43 -11.18
N CYS A 152 -9.48 20.10 -11.40
CA CYS A 152 -10.54 20.20 -10.40
C CYS A 152 -11.19 18.84 -10.14
N ALA A 153 -11.28 18.46 -8.86
CA ALA A 153 -11.96 17.26 -8.39
C ALA A 153 -13.10 17.61 -7.42
N LEU A 154 -14.24 16.95 -7.59
CA LEU A 154 -15.38 16.98 -6.67
C LEU A 154 -15.55 15.59 -6.07
N ASN A 155 -15.40 15.48 -4.75
CA ASN A 155 -15.60 14.26 -3.97
C ASN A 155 -16.75 14.44 -2.99
N ILE A 156 -17.70 13.51 -3.01
CA ILE A 156 -18.84 13.48 -2.09
C ILE A 156 -18.91 12.09 -1.45
N GLU A 157 -18.82 12.04 -0.13
CA GLU A 157 -18.99 10.81 0.65
C GLU A 157 -20.44 10.71 1.15
N LEU A 158 -20.97 9.51 1.19
CA LEU A 158 -22.32 9.20 1.64
C LEU A 158 -22.29 8.48 2.99
N LYS A 159 -23.11 8.91 3.93
CA LYS A 159 -23.31 8.23 5.22
C LYS A 159 -24.80 8.08 5.48
N SER A 160 -25.20 6.88 5.87
CA SER A 160 -26.59 6.60 6.25
C SER A 160 -26.91 7.07 7.66
N GLU A 161 -25.94 6.96 8.57
CA GLU A 161 -26.06 7.24 10.00
C GLU A 161 -25.13 8.37 10.43
N GLU A 162 -25.44 9.01 11.55
CA GLU A 162 -24.56 10.00 12.16
C GLU A 162 -23.25 9.37 12.59
N ILE A 163 -22.16 9.91 12.07
CA ILE A 163 -20.80 9.62 12.52
C ILE A 163 -20.19 10.92 13.04
N GLY A 164 -19.43 10.86 14.14
CA GLY A 164 -18.85 12.07 14.74
C GLY A 164 -18.04 12.92 13.74
N GLU A 165 -18.12 14.24 13.88
CA GLU A 165 -17.48 15.22 12.98
C GLU A 165 -15.97 14.98 12.79
N ASP A 166 -15.28 14.51 13.84
CA ASP A 166 -13.86 14.14 13.75
C ASP A 166 -13.61 12.98 12.78
N ARG A 167 -14.52 12.02 12.68
CA ARG A 167 -14.43 10.92 11.72
C ARG A 167 -14.66 11.40 10.29
N ILE A 168 -15.67 12.27 10.10
CA ILE A 168 -15.95 12.91 8.81
C ILE A 168 -14.73 13.71 8.36
N ARG A 169 -14.20 14.57 9.22
CA ARG A 169 -13.02 15.39 8.93
C ARG A 169 -11.83 14.53 8.54
N LYS A 170 -11.53 13.48 9.33
CA LYS A 170 -10.41 12.57 9.06
C LYS A 170 -10.57 11.86 7.71
N GLN A 171 -11.79 11.43 7.35
CA GLN A 171 -12.06 10.78 6.07
C GLN A 171 -11.88 11.76 4.91
N LEU A 172 -12.41 12.98 4.99
CA LEU A 172 -12.27 13.98 3.95
C LEU A 172 -10.83 14.48 3.79
N ASP A 173 -10.08 14.66 4.90
CA ASP A 173 -8.64 14.97 4.85
C ASP A 173 -7.86 13.86 4.14
N GLN A 174 -8.19 12.61 4.44
CA GLN A 174 -7.58 11.47 3.78
C GLN A 174 -7.92 11.46 2.28
N ASN A 175 -9.17 11.68 1.89
CA ASN A 175 -9.57 11.76 0.48
C ASN A 175 -8.86 12.88 -0.25
N ARG A 176 -8.76 14.06 0.38
CA ARG A 176 -8.03 15.20 -0.17
C ARG A 176 -6.56 14.88 -0.41
N TYR A 177 -5.91 14.18 0.52
CA TYR A 177 -4.54 13.74 0.32
C TYR A 177 -4.39 12.91 -0.96
N TYR A 178 -5.33 12.02 -1.24
CA TYR A 178 -5.31 11.21 -2.47
C TYR A 178 -5.48 12.04 -3.72
N LEU A 179 -6.48 12.89 -3.70
CA LEU A 179 -6.83 13.72 -4.85
C LEU A 179 -5.81 14.82 -5.12
N SER A 180 -5.04 15.25 -4.11
CA SER A 180 -3.99 16.28 -4.26
C SER A 180 -2.80 15.87 -5.13
N HIS A 181 -2.65 14.58 -5.43
CA HIS A 181 -1.67 14.10 -6.39
C HIS A 181 -2.16 14.22 -7.85
N VAL A 182 -3.46 14.47 -8.03
CA VAL A 182 -4.11 14.57 -9.34
C VAL A 182 -4.59 15.99 -9.61
N SER A 183 -5.29 16.60 -8.64
CA SER A 183 -6.00 17.87 -8.83
C SER A 183 -5.47 18.95 -7.88
N ARG A 184 -5.39 20.19 -8.36
CA ARG A 184 -5.04 21.36 -7.53
C ARG A 184 -6.23 21.85 -6.71
N THR A 185 -7.42 21.84 -7.31
CA THR A 185 -8.66 22.26 -6.66
C THR A 185 -9.46 21.02 -6.27
N ILE A 186 -9.72 20.86 -4.97
CA ILE A 186 -10.44 19.68 -4.46
C ILE A 186 -11.62 20.15 -3.60
N LEU A 187 -12.81 19.84 -4.09
CA LEU A 187 -14.08 20.11 -3.40
C LEU A 187 -14.50 18.85 -2.68
N SER A 188 -14.56 18.89 -1.34
CA SER A 188 -14.78 17.70 -0.51
C SER A 188 -15.98 17.86 0.38
N TYR A 189 -16.96 16.96 0.23
CA TYR A 189 -18.23 16.97 0.94
C TYR A 189 -18.54 15.59 1.53
N THR A 190 -19.32 15.59 2.62
CA THR A 190 -19.97 14.39 3.18
C THR A 190 -21.45 14.69 3.41
N TYR A 191 -22.31 13.87 2.85
CA TYR A 191 -23.76 13.92 3.10
C TYR A 191 -24.17 12.83 4.09
N VAL A 192 -24.89 13.20 5.15
CA VAL A 192 -25.41 12.30 6.18
C VAL A 192 -26.92 12.24 6.05
N LEU A 193 -27.46 11.06 5.72
CA LEU A 193 -28.89 10.86 5.47
C LEU A 193 -29.73 11.08 6.72
N GLU A 194 -29.34 10.48 7.85
CA GLU A 194 -30.11 10.51 9.11
C GLU A 194 -30.43 11.93 9.57
N SER A 195 -29.46 12.83 9.51
CA SER A 195 -29.62 14.24 9.89
C SER A 195 -29.97 15.15 8.73
N ASN A 196 -29.98 14.65 7.50
CA ASN A 196 -30.09 15.43 6.25
C ASN A 196 -29.12 16.61 6.21
N CYS A 197 -27.88 16.37 6.67
CA CYS A 197 -26.83 17.37 6.77
C CYS A 197 -25.74 17.14 5.75
N LEU A 198 -25.29 18.25 5.15
CA LEU A 198 -24.11 18.28 4.31
C LEU A 198 -22.94 18.93 5.08
N TYR A 199 -21.80 18.28 5.06
CA TYR A 199 -20.54 18.81 5.61
C TYR A 199 -19.59 19.12 4.47
N CYS A 200 -18.83 20.20 4.60
CA CYS A 200 -17.79 20.55 3.64
C CYS A 200 -16.46 20.78 4.38
N LEU A 201 -15.37 20.35 3.75
CA LEU A 201 -14.01 20.58 4.23
C LEU A 201 -13.39 21.72 3.42
N ASN A 202 -13.06 22.85 4.07
CA ASN A 202 -12.41 23.97 3.38
C ASN A 202 -10.91 23.72 3.12
N ASP A 203 -10.24 24.60 2.39
CA ASP A 203 -8.83 24.45 2.03
C ASP A 203 -7.87 24.43 3.22
N HIS A 204 -8.28 24.98 4.35
CA HIS A 204 -7.51 24.98 5.60
C HIS A 204 -7.78 23.73 6.47
N GLY A 205 -8.57 22.75 5.99
CA GLY A 205 -8.90 21.54 6.74
C GLY A 205 -9.94 21.71 7.85
N TYR A 206 -10.71 22.81 7.85
CA TYR A 206 -11.82 23.00 8.76
C TYR A 206 -13.11 22.40 8.19
N LEU A 207 -13.73 21.53 8.98
CA LEU A 207 -15.04 20.95 8.67
C LEU A 207 -16.14 21.92 9.12
N ARG A 208 -17.16 22.10 8.27
CA ARG A 208 -18.36 22.87 8.60
C ARG A 208 -19.60 22.27 7.96
N LYS A 209 -20.75 22.49 8.57
CA LYS A 209 -22.05 22.21 7.95
C LYS A 209 -22.33 23.26 6.87
N CYS A 210 -22.90 22.85 5.76
CA CYS A 210 -23.28 23.74 4.67
C CYS A 210 -24.63 23.31 4.06
N PRO A 211 -25.37 24.23 3.44
CA PRO A 211 -26.61 23.90 2.76
C PRO A 211 -26.35 23.14 1.45
N LEU A 212 -27.31 22.32 1.00
CA LEU A 212 -27.24 21.63 -0.30
C LEU A 212 -27.07 22.60 -1.48
N ALA A 213 -27.62 23.82 -1.37
CA ALA A 213 -27.44 24.87 -2.38
C ALA A 213 -25.96 25.21 -2.64
N GLU A 214 -25.10 25.12 -1.63
CA GLU A 214 -23.66 25.35 -1.81
C GLU A 214 -23.00 24.27 -2.68
N LEU A 215 -23.39 23.01 -2.48
CA LEU A 215 -22.94 21.92 -3.36
C LEU A 215 -23.51 22.07 -4.78
N ALA A 216 -24.78 22.48 -4.90
CA ALA A 216 -25.40 22.77 -6.20
C ALA A 216 -24.62 23.86 -6.96
N ILE A 217 -24.20 24.94 -6.28
CA ILE A 217 -23.35 25.97 -6.85
C ILE A 217 -21.96 25.41 -7.24
N ALA A 218 -21.39 24.59 -6.39
CA ALA A 218 -20.09 23.95 -6.68
C ALA A 218 -20.15 23.06 -7.94
N MET A 219 -21.26 22.32 -8.13
CA MET A 219 -21.48 21.49 -9.32
C MET A 219 -21.64 22.32 -10.61
N GLN A 220 -22.08 23.57 -10.52
CA GLN A 220 -22.22 24.48 -11.69
C GLN A 220 -20.89 25.14 -12.09
N ARG A 221 -19.79 24.92 -11.39
CA ARG A 221 -18.50 25.53 -11.76
C ARG A 221 -18.12 25.21 -13.20
N PRO A 222 -17.68 26.21 -14.00
CA PRO A 222 -17.33 26.00 -15.41
C PRO A 222 -16.29 24.87 -15.61
N ALA A 223 -15.34 24.75 -14.71
CA ALA A 223 -14.34 23.67 -14.74
C ALA A 223 -14.95 22.26 -14.70
N LEU A 224 -16.11 22.07 -14.03
CA LEU A 224 -16.78 20.78 -13.90
C LEU A 224 -17.83 20.51 -15.00
N GLN A 225 -18.07 21.45 -15.93
CA GLN A 225 -19.00 21.23 -17.04
C GLN A 225 -18.39 20.37 -18.15
N THR A 226 -17.07 20.38 -18.26
CA THR A 226 -16.32 19.40 -19.06
C THR A 226 -15.65 18.43 -18.10
N TYR A 227 -15.78 17.13 -18.36
CA TYR A 227 -15.34 16.10 -17.43
C TYR A 227 -14.64 14.95 -18.16
N VAL A 228 -13.91 14.14 -17.39
CA VAL A 228 -13.27 12.93 -17.90
C VAL A 228 -14.34 11.84 -18.06
N GLU A 229 -14.54 11.34 -19.27
CA GLU A 229 -15.58 10.33 -19.56
C GLU A 229 -15.16 8.91 -19.20
N GLU A 230 -13.90 8.58 -19.44
CA GLU A 230 -13.37 7.22 -19.28
C GLU A 230 -11.96 7.23 -18.66
N ASN A 231 -11.59 6.12 -18.04
CA ASN A 231 -10.19 5.82 -17.72
C ASN A 231 -9.54 6.73 -16.66
N ILE A 232 -10.30 7.15 -15.63
CA ILE A 232 -9.73 7.97 -14.55
C ILE A 232 -8.58 7.25 -13.80
N GLY A 233 -8.47 5.93 -13.90
CA GLY A 233 -7.39 5.14 -13.31
C GLY A 233 -6.00 5.61 -13.74
N GLN A 234 -5.86 6.20 -14.93
CA GLN A 234 -4.59 6.75 -15.42
C GLN A 234 -4.04 7.90 -14.57
N PHE A 235 -4.89 8.60 -13.81
CA PHE A 235 -4.48 9.69 -12.94
C PHE A 235 -3.92 9.20 -11.61
N PHE A 236 -4.28 7.99 -11.20
CA PHE A 236 -3.89 7.41 -9.92
C PHE A 236 -2.73 6.42 -10.10
N ARG A 237 -1.52 6.94 -10.16
CA ARG A 237 -0.34 6.07 -10.22
C ARG A 237 -0.03 5.54 -8.82
N ALA A 238 -0.07 4.22 -8.65
CA ALA A 238 0.19 3.58 -7.36
C ALA A 238 1.51 4.05 -6.71
N GLN A 239 2.50 4.39 -7.54
CA GLN A 239 3.81 4.87 -7.11
C GLN A 239 3.77 6.21 -6.35
N ASP A 240 2.82 7.10 -6.68
CA ASP A 240 2.70 8.43 -6.04
C ASP A 240 2.22 8.32 -4.59
N TYR A 241 1.64 7.19 -4.23
CA TYR A 241 1.03 6.94 -2.93
C TYR A 241 1.85 6.05 -2.01
N LEU A 242 2.90 5.43 -2.53
CA LEU A 242 3.72 4.53 -1.74
C LEU A 242 4.60 5.31 -0.76
N ILE A 243 4.54 4.92 0.48
CA ILE A 243 5.45 5.44 1.50
C ILE A 243 6.42 4.35 1.96
N SER A 244 7.64 4.76 2.28
CA SER A 244 8.53 3.97 3.13
C SER A 244 8.27 4.41 4.58
N PRO A 245 7.81 3.51 5.46
CA PRO A 245 7.55 3.84 6.86
C PRO A 245 8.74 4.52 7.54
N ILE A 246 9.94 4.06 7.20
CA ILE A 246 11.18 4.51 7.82
C ILE A 246 11.65 5.87 7.27
N ARG A 247 11.40 6.16 5.98
CA ARG A 247 11.73 7.49 5.38
C ARG A 247 10.66 8.54 5.70
N ASN A 248 9.41 8.12 5.81
CA ASN A 248 8.27 9.00 6.00
C ASN A 248 7.47 8.64 7.27
N PRO A 249 8.10 8.59 8.46
CA PRO A 249 7.43 8.17 9.69
C PRO A 249 6.23 9.05 10.02
N GLU A 250 6.29 10.35 9.74
CA GLU A 250 5.17 11.27 9.96
C GLU A 250 3.95 10.95 9.10
N LYS A 251 4.16 10.57 7.83
CA LYS A 251 3.04 10.12 6.97
C LYS A 251 2.41 8.83 7.50
N LEU A 252 3.24 7.90 7.97
CA LEU A 252 2.76 6.67 8.61
C LEU A 252 1.92 6.98 9.86
N LEU A 253 2.45 7.79 10.78
CA LEU A 253 1.81 8.12 12.06
C LEU A 253 0.53 8.92 11.90
N THR A 254 0.42 9.74 10.86
CA THR A 254 -0.79 10.52 10.53
C THR A 254 -1.80 9.74 9.69
N GLY A 255 -1.53 8.48 9.35
CA GLY A 255 -2.42 7.64 8.54
C GLY A 255 -2.46 8.01 7.05
N ARG A 256 -1.46 8.78 6.58
CA ARG A 256 -1.29 9.17 5.18
C ARG A 256 -0.49 8.11 4.42
N TYR A 257 -0.99 6.88 4.42
CA TYR A 257 -0.40 5.75 3.71
C TYR A 257 -1.48 4.79 3.22
N PHE A 258 -1.10 3.91 2.33
CA PHE A 258 -1.97 2.89 1.77
C PHE A 258 -1.53 1.49 2.08
N LEU A 259 -2.52 0.65 2.20
CA LEU A 259 -2.38 -0.78 1.98
C LEU A 259 -3.07 -1.15 0.67
N THR A 260 -2.48 -2.05 -0.09
CA THR A 260 -3.14 -2.66 -1.24
C THR A 260 -4.32 -3.52 -0.80
N ASN A 261 -5.15 -3.93 -1.76
CA ASN A 261 -6.25 -4.86 -1.48
C ASN A 261 -5.75 -6.12 -0.76
N GLN A 262 -4.66 -6.70 -1.26
CA GLN A 262 -4.05 -7.89 -0.66
C GLN A 262 -3.49 -7.61 0.75
N GLN A 263 -2.77 -6.51 0.93
CA GLN A 263 -2.26 -6.12 2.25
C GLN A 263 -3.40 -5.83 3.25
N SER A 264 -4.48 -5.20 2.80
CA SER A 264 -5.66 -4.93 3.64
C SER A 264 -6.36 -6.22 4.03
N GLU A 265 -6.47 -7.17 3.11
CA GLU A 265 -7.03 -8.49 3.37
C GLU A 265 -6.16 -9.28 4.34
N PHE A 266 -4.84 -9.29 4.14
CA PHE A 266 -3.92 -9.95 5.07
C PHE A 266 -3.92 -9.30 6.46
N ARG A 267 -4.00 -7.97 6.52
CA ARG A 267 -4.19 -7.27 7.81
C ARG A 267 -5.45 -7.76 8.51
N ARG A 268 -6.57 -7.89 7.81
CA ARG A 268 -7.83 -8.38 8.36
C ARG A 268 -7.68 -9.81 8.89
N GLN A 269 -7.13 -10.72 8.07
CA GLN A 269 -6.93 -12.12 8.45
C GLN A 269 -6.03 -12.26 9.68
N ILE A 270 -4.90 -11.54 9.73
CA ILE A 270 -4.00 -11.55 10.88
C ILE A 270 -4.72 -11.07 12.14
N LEU A 271 -5.46 -9.96 12.06
CA LEU A 271 -6.18 -9.43 13.22
C LEU A 271 -7.29 -10.39 13.69
N GLU A 272 -7.97 -11.09 12.79
CA GLU A 272 -8.95 -12.12 13.13
C GLU A 272 -8.30 -13.31 13.84
N VAL A 273 -7.17 -13.81 13.34
CA VAL A 273 -6.43 -14.89 13.99
C VAL A 273 -5.99 -14.48 15.41
N LEU A 274 -5.48 -13.26 15.58
CA LEU A 274 -5.09 -12.74 16.89
C LEU A 274 -6.29 -12.61 17.84
N GLN A 275 -7.44 -12.18 17.34
CA GLN A 275 -8.67 -12.04 18.12
C GLN A 275 -9.20 -13.42 18.58
N LEU A 276 -9.28 -14.39 17.66
CA LEU A 276 -9.71 -15.76 17.96
C LEU A 276 -8.79 -16.43 18.99
N PHE A 277 -7.49 -16.18 18.89
CA PHE A 277 -6.52 -16.70 19.88
C PHE A 277 -6.76 -16.09 21.26
N GLU A 278 -6.99 -14.78 21.35
CA GLU A 278 -7.28 -14.10 22.62
C GLU A 278 -8.59 -14.59 23.24
N ASP A 279 -9.63 -14.76 22.44
CA ASP A 279 -10.94 -15.22 22.92
C ASP A 279 -10.87 -16.67 23.40
N GLY A 280 -10.20 -17.56 22.68
CA GLY A 280 -9.96 -18.94 23.11
C GLY A 280 -9.10 -19.05 24.37
N PHE A 281 -8.15 -18.15 24.57
CA PHE A 281 -7.33 -18.11 25.80
C PHE A 281 -8.14 -17.66 27.02
N ARG A 282 -9.11 -16.75 26.85
CA ARG A 282 -10.03 -16.32 27.91
C ARG A 282 -10.97 -17.44 28.33
N GLU A 283 -11.57 -18.17 27.39
CA GLU A 283 -12.45 -19.30 27.69
C GLU A 283 -11.75 -20.39 28.50
N ILE A 284 -10.47 -20.68 28.22
CA ILE A 284 -9.66 -21.66 28.96
C ILE A 284 -9.30 -21.14 30.36
N SER A 285 -8.99 -19.85 30.50
CA SER A 285 -8.68 -19.25 31.81
C SER A 285 -9.91 -19.19 32.72
N ASP A 286 -11.05 -18.75 32.18
CA ASP A 286 -12.32 -18.71 32.92
C ASP A 286 -12.80 -20.11 33.31
N SER A 287 -12.54 -21.13 32.48
CA SER A 287 -12.86 -22.52 32.79
C SER A 287 -11.95 -23.12 33.89
N ARG A 288 -10.73 -22.61 34.04
CA ARG A 288 -9.80 -23.07 35.12
C ARG A 288 -10.06 -22.41 36.48
N GLU A 289 -10.62 -21.21 36.54
CA GLU A 289 -11.04 -20.58 37.80
C GLU A 289 -12.25 -21.27 38.44
N VAL A 290 -13.05 -22.01 37.66
CA VAL A 290 -14.23 -22.75 38.17
C VAL A 290 -13.88 -24.16 38.67
N ALA A 291 -12.68 -24.68 38.40
CA ALA A 291 -12.25 -26.04 38.76
C ALA A 291 -11.11 -26.06 39.78
N ALA A 292 -11.28 -25.39 40.92
CA ALA A 292 -10.45 -25.63 42.08
C ALA A 292 -11.07 -26.77 42.92
N ILE A 293 -10.68 -28.02 42.64
CA ILE A 293 -11.01 -29.20 43.45
C ILE A 293 -9.76 -29.62 44.24
N PRO A 294 -9.90 -30.02 45.53
CA PRO A 294 -8.76 -30.19 46.44
C PRO A 294 -7.99 -31.46 46.19
N SER A 295 -6.69 -31.36 46.45
CA SER A 295 -5.67 -32.43 46.46
C SER A 295 -6.03 -33.62 47.30
N THR A 296 -5.99 -34.84 46.74
CA THR A 296 -5.71 -36.08 47.49
C THR A 296 -4.59 -36.84 46.80
N GLU A 297 -3.54 -37.06 47.57
CA GLU A 297 -2.40 -37.91 47.26
C GLU A 297 -2.81 -39.38 47.09
N THR A 298 -2.28 -40.05 46.08
CA THR A 298 -1.85 -41.47 46.23
C THR A 298 -0.86 -41.80 45.10
N GLY A 299 0.28 -42.34 45.51
CA GLY A 299 1.38 -42.75 44.66
C GLY A 299 1.15 -44.07 43.94
N ALA A 300 1.85 -44.25 42.82
CA ALA A 300 2.39 -45.54 42.34
C ALA A 300 3.35 -45.34 41.16
N SER A 301 4.54 -45.77 41.34
CA SER A 301 5.60 -46.37 40.48
C SER A 301 5.49 -46.31 38.93
N SER A 302 6.64 -45.92 38.36
CA SER A 302 7.09 -45.99 36.95
C SER A 302 6.97 -47.36 36.28
N PRO A 303 6.95 -47.40 34.95
CA PRO A 303 8.09 -47.97 34.24
C PRO A 303 8.64 -47.07 33.11
N ALA A 304 9.89 -47.32 32.79
CA ALA A 304 10.70 -46.68 31.78
C ALA A 304 10.06 -46.73 30.38
N ALA A 305 10.01 -45.59 29.69
CA ALA A 305 9.68 -45.48 28.28
C ALA A 305 10.87 -44.88 27.55
N SER A 306 11.13 -45.50 26.42
CA SER A 306 12.10 -45.21 25.37
C SER A 306 12.15 -43.74 24.95
N GLU A 307 13.35 -43.24 24.73
CA GLU A 307 13.68 -41.99 24.07
C GLU A 307 13.24 -42.08 22.58
N GLU A 308 12.02 -41.72 22.30
CA GLU A 308 11.60 -41.25 21.00
C GLU A 308 11.58 -39.72 21.05
N ASP A 309 12.27 -39.07 20.09
CA ASP A 309 12.24 -37.62 19.92
C ASP A 309 10.76 -37.16 19.88
N PRO A 310 10.35 -36.22 20.74
CA PRO A 310 8.96 -35.77 20.69
C PRO A 310 8.72 -35.05 19.36
N GLU A 311 7.80 -35.57 18.55
CA GLU A 311 7.19 -34.80 17.49
C GLU A 311 6.79 -33.42 18.04
N PRO A 312 7.07 -32.32 17.35
CA PRO A 312 6.73 -30.99 17.84
C PRO A 312 5.22 -30.92 18.02
N ALA A 313 4.77 -30.93 19.28
CA ALA A 313 3.39 -30.67 19.63
C ALA A 313 2.98 -29.36 18.90
N HIS A 314 1.96 -29.41 18.02
CA HIS A 314 1.45 -28.25 17.33
C HIS A 314 1.17 -27.15 18.38
N SER A 315 2.01 -26.14 18.39
CA SER A 315 1.93 -25.02 19.31
C SER A 315 0.58 -24.33 19.07
N SER A 316 -0.23 -24.19 20.11
CA SER A 316 -1.48 -23.45 20.05
C SER A 316 -1.28 -21.96 19.77
N VAL A 317 -0.04 -21.47 19.86
CA VAL A 317 0.33 -20.06 19.66
C VAL A 317 0.49 -19.77 18.16
N PRO A 318 -0.24 -18.77 17.61
CA PRO A 318 -0.13 -18.42 16.19
C PRO A 318 1.26 -17.90 15.84
N ILE A 319 1.92 -18.58 14.90
CA ILE A 319 3.15 -18.15 14.25
C ILE A 319 2.82 -17.93 12.77
N ILE A 320 2.76 -16.68 12.35
CA ILE A 320 2.31 -16.29 11.02
C ILE A 320 3.51 -15.84 10.21
N SER A 321 3.76 -16.45 9.06
CA SER A 321 4.76 -16.00 8.12
C SER A 321 4.13 -15.08 7.05
N LEU A 322 4.79 -13.93 6.82
CA LEU A 322 4.43 -12.95 5.80
C LEU A 322 5.56 -12.88 4.77
N THR A 323 5.39 -13.58 3.67
CA THR A 323 6.42 -13.68 2.63
C THR A 323 6.13 -12.75 1.45
N GLY A 324 7.11 -12.56 0.59
CA GLY A 324 7.00 -11.79 -0.64
C GLY A 324 8.31 -11.13 -1.04
N ASN A 325 8.45 -10.80 -2.31
CA ASN A 325 9.66 -10.17 -2.85
C ASN A 325 9.95 -8.79 -2.24
N ALA A 326 11.14 -8.29 -2.46
CA ALA A 326 11.48 -6.90 -2.14
C ALA A 326 10.47 -5.94 -2.81
N GLY A 327 9.98 -4.92 -2.08
CA GLY A 327 9.03 -3.95 -2.62
C GLY A 327 7.54 -4.33 -2.57
N THR A 328 7.16 -5.50 -2.06
CA THR A 328 5.74 -5.90 -1.89
C THR A 328 5.04 -5.23 -0.71
N GLY A 329 5.79 -4.48 0.13
CA GLY A 329 5.24 -3.70 1.25
C GLY A 329 5.07 -4.45 2.55
N LYS A 330 5.80 -5.54 2.78
CA LYS A 330 5.82 -6.30 4.05
C LYS A 330 5.99 -5.40 5.27
N THR A 331 7.04 -4.58 5.29
CA THR A 331 7.33 -3.62 6.36
C THR A 331 6.18 -2.65 6.62
N LEU A 332 5.54 -2.14 5.56
CA LEU A 332 4.38 -1.25 5.69
C LEU A 332 3.20 -1.96 6.35
N LEU A 333 2.93 -3.19 5.95
CA LEU A 333 1.87 -4.01 6.54
C LEU A 333 2.14 -4.29 8.02
N LEU A 334 3.39 -4.64 8.38
CA LEU A 334 3.77 -4.86 9.78
C LEU A 334 3.59 -3.59 10.63
N PHE A 335 4.00 -2.41 10.15
CA PHE A 335 3.76 -1.16 10.87
C PHE A 335 2.27 -0.79 10.95
N ALA A 336 1.48 -1.09 9.92
CA ALA A 336 0.03 -0.90 9.97
C ALA A 336 -0.63 -1.79 11.03
N LEU A 337 -0.17 -3.04 11.17
CA LEU A 337 -0.57 -3.96 12.26
C LEU A 337 -0.12 -3.43 13.63
N ALA A 338 1.15 -3.00 13.75
CA ALA A 338 1.67 -2.44 15.00
C ALA A 338 0.83 -1.25 15.48
N ILE A 339 0.48 -0.32 14.58
CA ILE A 339 -0.37 0.83 14.90
C ILE A 339 -1.75 0.41 15.35
N GLU A 340 -2.37 -0.56 14.66
CA GLU A 340 -3.73 -1.01 14.99
C GLU A 340 -3.77 -1.70 16.35
N ILE A 341 -2.88 -2.65 16.58
CA ILE A 341 -2.80 -3.42 17.84
C ILE A 341 -2.40 -2.50 19.01
N SER A 342 -1.50 -1.54 18.76
CA SER A 342 -1.02 -0.62 19.80
C SER A 342 -2.08 0.34 20.35
N LYS A 343 -3.22 0.49 19.67
CA LYS A 343 -4.36 1.24 20.23
C LYS A 343 -4.86 0.64 21.55
N LYS A 344 -4.77 -0.67 21.70
CA LYS A 344 -5.25 -1.40 22.88
C LYS A 344 -4.12 -1.98 23.71
N LYS A 345 -3.13 -2.62 23.10
CA LYS A 345 -2.11 -3.46 23.75
C LYS A 345 -0.70 -3.11 23.29
N LYS A 346 0.31 -3.54 24.06
CA LYS A 346 1.72 -3.35 23.68
C LYS A 346 2.13 -4.34 22.58
N VAL A 347 3.01 -3.90 21.70
CA VAL A 347 3.57 -4.65 20.58
C VAL A 347 5.09 -4.61 20.66
N LEU A 348 5.73 -5.76 20.51
CA LEU A 348 7.17 -5.87 20.32
C LEU A 348 7.47 -5.93 18.82
N PHE A 349 8.27 -5.00 18.32
CA PHE A 349 8.70 -4.95 16.92
C PHE A 349 10.21 -5.20 16.85
N VAL A 350 10.63 -6.25 16.15
CA VAL A 350 12.04 -6.63 16.02
C VAL A 350 12.45 -6.52 14.55
N HIS A 351 13.35 -5.60 14.24
CA HIS A 351 13.84 -5.38 12.89
C HIS A 351 15.16 -6.13 12.64
N GLY A 352 15.29 -6.84 11.53
CA GLY A 352 16.46 -7.65 11.16
C GLY A 352 17.70 -6.87 10.75
N GLY A 353 17.75 -5.57 10.99
CA GLY A 353 18.89 -4.71 10.70
C GLY A 353 19.10 -3.62 11.77
N PRO A 354 20.07 -2.71 11.55
CA PRO A 354 20.29 -1.59 12.46
C PRO A 354 19.11 -0.62 12.43
N LEU A 355 18.77 -0.04 13.59
CA LEU A 355 17.67 0.91 13.69
C LEU A 355 18.08 2.27 13.09
N ARG A 356 17.17 2.80 12.26
CA ARG A 356 17.28 4.12 11.61
C ARG A 356 16.53 5.19 12.39
N GLU A 357 16.73 6.44 12.02
CA GLU A 357 16.01 7.56 12.62
C GLU A 357 14.49 7.39 12.54
N GLY A 358 13.97 6.92 11.40
CA GLY A 358 12.53 6.63 11.26
C GLY A 358 12.00 5.62 12.27
N HIS A 359 12.77 4.56 12.59
CA HIS A 359 12.40 3.63 13.66
C HIS A 359 12.32 4.32 15.02
N ARG A 360 13.30 5.18 15.34
CA ARG A 360 13.34 5.93 16.61
C ARG A 360 12.18 6.91 16.72
N VAL A 361 11.83 7.60 15.61
CA VAL A 361 10.66 8.49 15.57
C VAL A 361 9.37 7.70 15.84
N ILE A 362 9.19 6.54 15.21
CA ILE A 362 8.01 5.69 15.42
C ILE A 362 7.95 5.18 16.86
N ASP A 363 9.06 4.65 17.38
CA ASP A 363 9.18 4.15 18.75
C ASP A 363 8.86 5.26 19.78
N SER A 364 9.37 6.46 19.59
CA SER A 364 9.12 7.61 20.48
C SER A 364 7.68 8.12 20.48
N ARG A 365 6.97 7.98 19.36
CA ARG A 365 5.59 8.47 19.18
C ARG A 365 4.52 7.45 19.49
N LEU A 366 4.82 6.16 19.35
CA LEU A 366 3.91 5.06 19.65
C LEU A 366 4.28 4.41 20.99
N HIS A 367 3.83 4.97 22.10
CA HIS A 367 4.18 4.51 23.45
C HIS A 367 3.90 3.03 23.76
N LYS A 368 3.12 2.34 22.95
CA LYS A 368 2.82 0.92 23.08
C LYS A 368 3.51 0.04 22.05
N VAL A 369 4.38 0.60 21.20
CA VAL A 369 5.23 -0.15 20.26
C VAL A 369 6.67 0.00 20.71
N HIS A 370 7.34 -1.11 20.98
CA HIS A 370 8.76 -1.11 21.35
C HIS A 370 9.57 -1.73 20.22
N ILE A 371 10.51 -0.96 19.66
CA ILE A 371 11.28 -1.36 18.47
C ILE A 371 12.72 -1.72 18.86
N PHE A 372 13.15 -2.93 18.47
CA PHE A 372 14.50 -3.43 18.71
C PHE A 372 15.19 -3.86 17.44
N SER A 373 16.53 -3.76 17.42
CA SER A 373 17.36 -4.36 16.37
C SER A 373 17.63 -5.83 16.72
N GLY A 374 17.26 -6.75 15.84
CA GLY A 374 17.53 -8.18 15.99
C GLY A 374 19.00 -8.55 15.79
N THR A 375 19.79 -7.66 15.16
CA THR A 375 21.24 -7.84 15.01
C THR A 375 22.02 -7.35 16.24
N GLU A 376 21.50 -6.37 16.96
CA GLU A 376 22.15 -5.76 18.14
C GLU A 376 21.63 -6.33 19.47
N SER A 377 20.42 -6.89 19.47
CA SER A 377 19.75 -7.39 20.69
C SER A 377 19.29 -8.83 20.49
N SER A 378 19.69 -9.73 21.39
CA SER A 378 19.17 -11.09 21.46
C SER A 378 17.82 -11.15 22.19
N ALA A 379 17.08 -12.27 22.08
CA ALA A 379 15.86 -12.49 22.86
C ALA A 379 16.13 -12.35 24.37
N GLN A 380 17.31 -12.79 24.85
CA GLN A 380 17.73 -12.67 26.24
C GLN A 380 17.99 -11.20 26.63
N ASP A 381 18.57 -10.39 25.73
CA ASP A 381 18.79 -8.96 26.00
C ASP A 381 17.48 -8.19 26.08
N ILE A 382 16.50 -8.56 25.23
CA ILE A 382 15.15 -7.99 25.28
C ILE A 382 14.45 -8.44 26.58
N SER A 383 14.56 -9.74 26.98
CA SER A 383 13.96 -10.27 28.20
C SER A 383 14.52 -9.66 29.48
N ARG A 384 15.77 -9.19 29.47
CA ARG A 384 16.37 -8.48 30.61
C ARG A 384 15.80 -7.08 30.82
N ARG A 385 15.31 -6.46 29.72
CA ARG A 385 14.79 -5.09 29.72
C ARG A 385 13.28 -5.01 29.81
N HIS A 386 12.60 -6.03 29.28
CA HIS A 386 11.15 -6.06 29.16
C HIS A 386 10.61 -7.46 29.45
N ASP A 387 9.53 -7.53 30.19
CA ASP A 387 8.75 -8.74 30.35
C ASP A 387 8.01 -9.02 29.04
N PHE A 388 8.24 -10.19 28.44
CA PHE A 388 7.60 -10.59 27.20
C PHE A 388 6.08 -10.70 27.35
N THR A 389 5.57 -11.13 28.51
CA THR A 389 4.15 -11.35 28.76
C THR A 389 3.29 -10.08 28.67
N GLN A 390 3.92 -8.90 28.67
CA GLN A 390 3.21 -7.63 28.49
C GLN A 390 2.79 -7.36 27.03
N TYR A 391 3.34 -8.10 26.06
CA TYR A 391 3.09 -7.88 24.64
C TYR A 391 1.95 -8.76 24.14
N ALA A 392 1.08 -8.17 23.32
CA ALA A 392 0.01 -8.89 22.64
C ALA A 392 0.50 -9.69 21.44
N CYS A 393 1.57 -9.23 20.81
CA CYS A 393 2.23 -9.94 19.71
C CYS A 393 3.66 -9.46 19.51
N ILE A 394 4.44 -10.26 18.79
CA ILE A 394 5.77 -9.95 18.30
C ILE A 394 5.71 -9.83 16.79
N LEU A 395 6.21 -8.73 16.26
CA LEU A 395 6.34 -8.48 14.82
C LEU A 395 7.81 -8.51 14.46
N VAL A 396 8.21 -9.42 13.57
CA VAL A 396 9.59 -9.56 13.11
C VAL A 396 9.66 -9.09 11.65
N ASP A 397 10.46 -8.06 11.38
CA ASP A 397 10.67 -7.53 10.04
C ASP A 397 12.05 -7.89 9.51
N GLU A 398 12.16 -8.18 8.20
CA GLU A 398 13.39 -8.57 7.52
C GLU A 398 14.06 -9.81 8.18
N ALA A 399 13.28 -10.86 8.45
CA ALA A 399 13.75 -12.05 9.15
C ALA A 399 14.88 -12.80 8.41
N ASN A 400 14.98 -12.62 7.08
CA ASN A 400 16.08 -13.12 6.27
C ASN A 400 17.46 -12.52 6.62
N ARG A 401 17.53 -11.52 7.49
CA ARG A 401 18.77 -10.90 7.99
C ARG A 401 19.21 -11.41 9.35
N PHE A 402 18.37 -12.20 10.00
CA PHE A 402 18.71 -12.80 11.29
C PHE A 402 19.64 -13.98 11.10
N ASP A 403 20.47 -14.21 12.11
CA ASP A 403 21.02 -15.53 12.36
C ASP A 403 19.88 -16.49 12.74
N SER A 404 19.85 -17.66 12.08
CA SER A 404 18.76 -18.64 12.25
C SER A 404 18.56 -19.05 13.72
N ALA A 405 19.64 -19.25 14.47
CA ALA A 405 19.56 -19.61 15.88
C ALA A 405 18.98 -18.48 16.75
N ARG A 406 19.29 -17.23 16.44
CA ARG A 406 18.70 -16.07 17.16
C ARG A 406 17.22 -15.91 16.87
N LEU A 407 16.81 -16.10 15.62
CA LEU A 407 15.40 -16.05 15.24
C LEU A 407 14.62 -17.19 15.90
N GLU A 408 15.17 -18.40 15.87
CA GLU A 408 14.56 -19.56 16.53
C GLU A 408 14.41 -19.35 18.04
N ALA A 409 15.42 -18.79 18.71
CA ALA A 409 15.34 -18.46 20.13
C ALA A 409 14.21 -17.44 20.42
N LEU A 410 13.99 -16.47 19.52
CA LEU A 410 12.90 -15.50 19.65
C LEU A 410 11.53 -16.17 19.47
N VAL A 411 11.39 -17.06 18.48
CA VAL A 411 10.15 -17.83 18.22
C VAL A 411 9.85 -18.76 19.39
N LYS A 412 10.83 -19.52 19.86
CA LYS A 412 10.65 -20.38 21.04
C LYS A 412 10.22 -19.57 22.27
N LYS A 413 10.82 -18.39 22.48
CA LYS A 413 10.42 -17.50 23.58
C LYS A 413 9.00 -16.98 23.43
N ALA A 414 8.56 -16.66 22.21
CA ALA A 414 7.19 -16.29 21.94
C ALA A 414 6.21 -17.42 22.30
N ILE A 415 6.53 -18.66 21.89
CA ILE A 415 5.73 -19.85 22.21
C ILE A 415 5.68 -20.12 23.72
N GLU A 416 6.82 -20.06 24.40
CA GLU A 416 6.90 -20.25 25.86
C GLU A 416 6.03 -19.23 26.63
N CYS A 417 5.98 -18.00 26.14
CA CYS A 417 5.18 -16.94 26.76
C CYS A 417 3.73 -16.87 26.26
N GLY A 418 3.32 -17.74 25.33
CA GLY A 418 1.97 -17.73 24.76
C GLY A 418 1.68 -16.49 23.91
N ILE A 419 2.67 -15.95 23.17
CA ILE A 419 2.56 -14.69 22.44
C ILE A 419 2.60 -14.98 20.94
N PRO A 420 1.57 -14.59 20.16
CA PRO A 420 1.57 -14.67 18.71
C PRO A 420 2.77 -13.95 18.08
N CYS A 421 3.33 -14.53 17.02
CA CYS A 421 4.47 -13.97 16.33
C CYS A 421 4.18 -13.87 14.82
N ILE A 422 4.38 -12.68 14.24
CA ILE A 422 4.26 -12.44 12.80
C ILE A 422 5.65 -12.17 12.25
N ILE A 423 6.10 -12.99 11.30
CA ILE A 423 7.48 -12.98 10.78
C ILE A 423 7.45 -12.63 9.30
N SER A 424 8.03 -11.48 8.93
CA SER A 424 8.17 -11.10 7.53
C SER A 424 9.55 -11.41 6.98
N TYR A 425 9.60 -11.98 5.78
CA TYR A 425 10.84 -12.24 5.07
C TYR A 425 10.64 -12.31 3.55
N ASP A 426 11.74 -12.19 2.82
CA ASP A 426 11.79 -12.35 1.37
C ASP A 426 12.45 -13.71 1.06
N PRO A 427 11.70 -14.71 0.57
CA PRO A 427 12.24 -16.04 0.28
C PRO A 427 13.25 -16.03 -0.88
N HIS A 428 13.21 -15.01 -1.73
CA HIS A 428 14.13 -14.84 -2.86
C HIS A 428 15.22 -13.81 -2.58
N SER A 429 15.38 -13.39 -1.32
CA SER A 429 16.42 -12.45 -0.93
C SER A 429 17.79 -13.09 -1.12
N ILE A 430 18.55 -12.58 -2.10
CA ILE A 430 19.96 -12.96 -2.37
C ILE A 430 20.90 -12.46 -1.24
N LEU A 431 20.35 -11.93 -0.16
CA LEU A 431 21.07 -11.25 0.92
C LEU A 431 21.78 -12.20 1.89
N GLY A 432 21.47 -13.49 1.87
CA GLY A 432 22.19 -14.53 2.59
C GLY A 432 23.05 -15.38 1.67
N THR A 433 24.09 -15.98 2.19
CA THR A 433 24.66 -17.16 1.52
C THR A 433 23.53 -18.18 1.42
N ILE A 434 23.30 -18.74 0.23
CA ILE A 434 22.21 -19.68 -0.09
C ILE A 434 21.89 -20.68 1.06
N PRO A 435 22.89 -21.29 1.75
CA PRO A 435 22.63 -22.19 2.87
C PRO A 435 21.93 -21.54 4.08
N LEU A 436 22.18 -20.25 4.38
CA LEU A 436 21.59 -19.58 5.56
C LEU A 436 20.10 -19.23 5.36
N MET A 437 19.69 -19.04 4.11
CA MET A 437 18.27 -18.76 3.77
C MET A 437 17.42 -20.02 3.83
N GLU A 438 17.92 -21.14 3.27
CA GLU A 438 17.26 -22.44 3.34
C GLU A 438 17.07 -22.89 4.79
N ASP A 439 18.10 -22.69 5.65
CA ASP A 439 18.03 -22.97 7.08
C ASP A 439 16.98 -22.10 7.79
N THR A 440 16.87 -20.80 7.44
CA THR A 440 15.91 -19.88 8.07
C THR A 440 14.49 -20.18 7.65
N GLU A 441 14.25 -20.44 6.36
CA GLU A 441 12.91 -20.81 5.86
C GLU A 441 12.47 -22.17 6.42
N ALA A 442 13.35 -23.16 6.42
CA ALA A 442 13.08 -24.47 7.02
C ALA A 442 12.79 -24.35 8.53
N MET A 443 13.49 -23.46 9.23
CA MET A 443 13.23 -23.19 10.64
C MET A 443 11.86 -22.55 10.84
N ILE A 444 11.51 -21.50 10.08
CA ILE A 444 10.20 -20.85 10.20
C ILE A 444 9.08 -21.84 9.90
N SER A 445 9.21 -22.64 8.84
CA SER A 445 8.21 -23.64 8.42
C SER A 445 7.92 -24.71 9.47
N ARG A 446 8.84 -24.97 10.42
CA ARG A 446 8.58 -25.90 11.55
C ARG A 446 7.57 -25.35 12.55
N TYR A 447 7.48 -24.05 12.67
CA TYR A 447 6.65 -23.38 13.68
C TYR A 447 5.44 -22.68 13.09
N GLU A 448 5.44 -22.39 11.77
CA GLU A 448 4.39 -21.59 11.15
C GLU A 448 3.02 -22.29 11.19
N THR A 449 2.01 -21.52 11.59
CA THR A 449 0.61 -21.96 11.62
C THR A 449 -0.18 -21.40 10.43
N LEU A 450 0.29 -20.29 9.86
CA LEU A 450 -0.32 -19.62 8.71
C LEU A 450 0.77 -18.96 7.86
N ARG A 451 0.72 -19.18 6.54
CA ARG A 451 1.60 -18.52 5.57
C ARG A 451 0.79 -17.59 4.68
N LEU A 452 1.21 -16.34 4.60
CA LEU A 452 0.63 -15.32 3.76
C LEU A 452 1.68 -14.79 2.79
N GLU A 453 1.43 -14.90 1.49
CA GLU A 453 2.37 -14.47 0.46
C GLU A 453 1.88 -13.22 -0.26
N LEU A 454 2.60 -12.12 -0.11
CA LEU A 454 2.37 -10.89 -0.85
C LEU A 454 2.87 -11.05 -2.29
N SER A 455 1.93 -11.12 -3.21
CA SER A 455 2.18 -11.13 -4.64
C SER A 455 2.13 -9.69 -5.20
N GLY A 456 2.94 -9.44 -6.20
CA GLY A 456 2.96 -8.15 -6.90
C GLY A 456 3.96 -7.16 -6.31
N ASN A 457 4.78 -6.62 -7.18
CA ASN A 457 5.75 -5.60 -6.84
C ASN A 457 5.11 -4.22 -7.04
N ILE A 458 4.78 -3.53 -5.94
CA ILE A 458 4.10 -2.25 -5.99
C ILE A 458 5.10 -1.10 -6.08
N ARG A 459 6.33 -1.33 -5.61
CA ARG A 459 7.35 -0.30 -5.42
C ARG A 459 8.29 -0.15 -6.60
N ILE A 460 8.58 -1.23 -7.31
CA ILE A 460 9.47 -1.20 -8.46
C ILE A 460 8.64 -1.12 -9.73
N ASN A 461 9.00 -0.19 -10.60
CA ASN A 461 8.48 -0.11 -11.95
C ASN A 461 8.56 -1.49 -12.64
N ARG A 462 7.47 -1.96 -13.25
CA ARG A 462 7.39 -3.27 -13.89
C ARG A 462 8.54 -3.53 -14.89
N PRO A 463 8.94 -2.59 -15.75
CA PRO A 463 10.14 -2.68 -16.56
C PRO A 463 11.42 -2.94 -15.76
N ILE A 464 11.67 -2.17 -14.69
CA ILE A 464 12.89 -2.37 -13.87
C ILE A 464 12.87 -3.74 -13.22
N PHE A 465 11.75 -4.19 -12.68
CA PHE A 465 11.63 -5.51 -12.06
C PHE A 465 11.90 -6.64 -13.06
N SER A 466 11.29 -6.56 -14.25
CA SER A 466 11.52 -7.52 -15.35
C SER A 466 12.97 -7.56 -15.76
N PHE A 467 13.60 -6.38 -15.92
CA PHE A 467 15.02 -6.27 -16.24
C PHE A 467 15.91 -6.90 -15.17
N LEU A 468 15.64 -6.64 -13.88
CA LEU A 468 16.42 -7.23 -12.79
C LEU A 468 16.33 -8.76 -12.77
N ARG A 469 15.13 -9.33 -13.00
CA ARG A 469 14.99 -10.78 -13.13
C ARG A 469 15.88 -11.34 -14.23
N THR A 470 15.86 -10.74 -15.41
CA THR A 470 16.71 -11.16 -16.53
C THR A 470 18.18 -10.90 -16.25
N LEU A 471 18.53 -9.78 -15.62
CA LEU A 471 19.91 -9.43 -15.27
C LEU A 471 20.57 -10.48 -14.36
N PHE A 472 19.84 -11.00 -13.37
CA PHE A 472 20.38 -11.98 -12.42
C PHE A 472 20.19 -13.43 -12.89
N HIS A 473 19.19 -13.70 -13.77
CA HIS A 473 18.87 -15.04 -14.30
C HIS A 473 18.55 -14.96 -15.79
N GLN A 474 19.53 -14.85 -16.63
CA GLN A 474 19.35 -14.64 -18.10
C GLN A 474 18.41 -15.62 -18.82
N LYS A 475 18.12 -16.79 -18.22
CA LYS A 475 17.24 -17.81 -18.82
C LYS A 475 15.75 -17.47 -18.82
N GLU A 476 15.32 -16.40 -18.16
CA GLU A 476 13.90 -16.02 -18.00
C GLU A 476 13.50 -14.81 -18.87
N TRP A 477 13.88 -14.80 -20.12
CA TRP A 477 13.56 -13.70 -21.02
C TRP A 477 12.07 -13.67 -21.41
N SER A 478 11.36 -12.60 -21.04
CA SER A 478 10.02 -12.26 -21.53
C SER A 478 10.12 -11.06 -22.49
N GLY A 479 10.19 -11.34 -23.80
CA GLY A 479 10.53 -10.38 -24.85
C GLY A 479 9.51 -9.27 -25.17
N SER A 480 8.68 -8.82 -24.24
CA SER A 480 7.62 -7.82 -24.53
C SER A 480 7.64 -6.57 -23.64
N VAL A 481 8.65 -6.38 -22.81
CA VAL A 481 8.70 -5.25 -21.87
C VAL A 481 9.61 -4.15 -22.40
N ASP A 482 9.09 -2.92 -22.50
CA ASP A 482 9.88 -1.74 -22.87
C ASP A 482 10.79 -1.31 -21.71
N TYR A 483 12.10 -1.34 -21.94
CA TYR A 483 13.14 -0.93 -20.98
C TYR A 483 13.64 0.51 -21.18
N SER A 484 12.80 1.42 -21.71
CA SER A 484 13.15 2.83 -21.95
C SER A 484 13.54 3.60 -20.68
N CYS A 485 13.12 3.12 -19.50
CA CYS A 485 13.52 3.69 -18.21
C CYS A 485 14.90 3.22 -17.70
N ILE A 486 15.62 2.39 -18.48
CA ILE A 486 16.89 1.79 -18.10
C ILE A 486 17.99 2.24 -19.07
N ASP A 487 19.00 2.90 -18.52
CA ASP A 487 20.21 3.28 -19.25
C ASP A 487 21.34 2.29 -18.95
N VAL A 488 22.05 1.85 -19.98
CA VAL A 488 23.24 1.01 -19.86
C VAL A 488 24.39 1.73 -20.56
N LEU A 489 25.44 2.06 -19.80
CA LEU A 489 26.58 2.87 -20.25
C LEU A 489 27.88 2.13 -20.06
N TYR A 490 28.83 2.44 -20.91
CA TYR A 490 30.21 1.94 -20.82
C TYR A 490 31.20 3.07 -20.56
N ALA A 491 32.14 2.85 -19.67
CA ALA A 491 33.29 3.69 -19.45
C ALA A 491 34.56 2.88 -19.62
N ALA A 492 35.48 3.33 -20.48
CA ALA A 492 36.71 2.63 -20.75
C ALA A 492 37.68 2.67 -19.54
N ASP A 493 37.63 3.75 -18.77
CA ASP A 493 38.52 3.98 -17.64
C ASP A 493 37.86 4.74 -16.48
N LYS A 494 38.59 4.91 -15.38
CA LYS A 494 38.11 5.62 -14.19
C LYS A 494 37.88 7.13 -14.39
N LYS A 495 38.48 7.75 -15.39
CA LYS A 495 38.27 9.17 -15.69
C LYS A 495 36.92 9.37 -16.37
N GLU A 496 36.62 8.52 -17.33
CA GLU A 496 35.34 8.52 -18.03
C GLU A 496 34.20 8.12 -17.07
N GLU A 497 34.43 7.10 -16.22
CA GLU A 497 33.48 6.73 -15.15
C GLU A 497 33.08 7.93 -14.28
N ARG A 498 34.09 8.73 -13.83
CA ARG A 498 33.80 9.93 -13.02
C ARG A 498 32.97 10.95 -13.77
N SER A 499 33.36 11.24 -15.03
CA SER A 499 32.62 12.22 -15.84
C SER A 499 31.16 11.82 -16.08
N LEU A 500 30.90 10.54 -16.37
CA LEU A 500 29.55 10.01 -16.53
C LEU A 500 28.79 10.01 -15.21
N THR A 501 29.45 9.63 -14.11
CA THR A 501 28.85 9.65 -12.76
C THR A 501 28.41 11.07 -12.40
N ASP A 502 29.29 12.07 -12.53
CA ASP A 502 29.00 13.46 -12.23
C ASP A 502 27.83 14.00 -13.07
N HIS A 503 27.78 13.61 -14.35
CA HIS A 503 26.67 13.97 -15.24
C HIS A 503 25.33 13.39 -14.78
N TYR A 504 25.27 12.12 -14.36
CA TYR A 504 24.05 11.48 -13.88
C TYR A 504 23.64 11.99 -12.49
N LEU A 505 24.59 12.28 -11.61
CA LEU A 505 24.32 12.95 -10.32
C LEU A 505 23.66 14.31 -10.53
N ALA A 506 24.18 15.11 -11.50
CA ALA A 506 23.57 16.39 -11.88
C ALA A 506 22.14 16.25 -12.44
N LYS A 507 21.77 15.09 -12.98
CA LYS A 507 20.41 14.74 -13.42
C LYS A 507 19.51 14.21 -12.30
N GLY A 508 19.97 14.21 -11.04
CA GLY A 508 19.22 13.75 -9.87
C GLY A 508 19.21 12.24 -9.68
N TYR A 509 20.22 11.52 -10.22
CA TYR A 509 20.42 10.12 -9.88
C TYR A 509 21.18 9.99 -8.56
N GLU A 510 20.82 8.99 -7.77
CA GLU A 510 21.56 8.61 -6.57
C GLU A 510 22.57 7.52 -6.89
N LEU A 511 23.84 7.76 -6.56
CA LEU A 511 24.91 6.78 -6.75
C LEU A 511 24.89 5.75 -5.63
N ILE A 512 24.60 4.49 -5.99
CA ILE A 512 24.71 3.35 -5.08
C ILE A 512 25.92 2.51 -5.48
N ARG A 513 26.73 2.09 -4.50
CA ARG A 513 27.89 1.23 -4.72
C ARG A 513 27.63 -0.16 -4.15
N ALA A 514 27.83 -1.19 -4.98
CA ALA A 514 27.74 -2.59 -4.57
C ALA A 514 29.00 -3.02 -3.79
N THR A 515 29.20 -2.46 -2.60
CA THR A 515 30.32 -2.85 -1.73
C THR A 515 29.80 -3.51 -0.46
N PRO A 516 30.56 -4.47 0.13
CA PRO A 516 30.19 -5.08 1.41
C PRO A 516 30.07 -4.05 2.55
N GLU A 517 30.81 -2.95 2.47
CA GLU A 517 30.77 -1.86 3.45
C GLU A 517 29.46 -1.08 3.37
N SER A 518 29.01 -0.71 2.17
CA SER A 518 27.74 0.00 1.98
C SER A 518 26.55 -0.86 2.41
N PHE A 519 26.66 -2.17 2.29
CA PHE A 519 25.68 -3.12 2.77
C PHE A 519 25.69 -3.23 4.32
N ARG A 520 26.88 -3.30 4.93
CA ARG A 520 27.02 -3.38 6.40
C ARG A 520 26.63 -2.08 7.10
N SER A 521 26.95 -0.92 6.51
CA SER A 521 26.53 0.39 7.03
C SER A 521 25.01 0.57 6.99
N GLY A 522 24.32 -0.31 6.24
CA GLY A 522 22.87 -0.24 6.08
C GLY A 522 22.40 1.03 5.34
N GLU A 523 23.29 1.78 4.69
CA GLU A 523 22.95 3.01 3.95
C GLU A 523 21.91 2.77 2.86
N ILE A 524 21.94 1.59 2.25
CA ILE A 524 21.02 1.18 1.17
C ILE A 524 19.71 0.60 1.75
N ILE A 525 19.76 0.11 2.98
CA ILE A 525 18.64 -0.62 3.60
C ILE A 525 17.46 0.33 3.86
N SER A 526 16.25 -0.07 3.43
CA SER A 526 15.00 0.66 3.66
C SER A 526 14.91 2.05 2.99
N GLN A 527 15.83 2.39 2.07
CA GLN A 527 15.74 3.60 1.26
C GLN A 527 15.30 3.25 -0.16
N GLU A 528 14.57 4.17 -0.79
CA GLU A 528 14.12 4.09 -2.18
C GLU A 528 14.43 5.41 -2.86
N TYR A 529 14.79 5.36 -4.13
CA TYR A 529 15.20 6.52 -4.89
C TYR A 529 14.42 6.57 -6.21
N GLU A 530 14.07 7.74 -6.66
CA GLU A 530 13.41 7.90 -7.96
C GLU A 530 14.32 7.41 -9.10
N ARG A 531 15.62 7.75 -9.02
CA ARG A 531 16.62 7.43 -10.02
C ARG A 531 17.86 6.87 -9.37
N VAL A 532 18.31 5.70 -9.81
CA VAL A 532 19.50 5.03 -9.27
C VAL A 532 20.55 4.92 -10.35
N LEU A 533 21.78 5.28 -10.00
CA LEU A 533 23.01 5.00 -10.75
C LEU A 533 23.82 3.94 -10.01
N MET A 534 24.14 2.84 -10.70
CA MET A 534 24.96 1.76 -10.16
C MET A 534 26.19 1.55 -11.04
N VAL A 535 27.37 1.45 -10.41
CA VAL A 535 28.63 1.21 -11.12
C VAL A 535 29.06 -0.25 -10.97
N LEU A 536 29.26 -0.93 -12.09
CA LEU A 536 29.81 -2.29 -12.18
C LEU A 536 31.22 -2.23 -12.77
N ASP A 537 32.14 -2.96 -12.19
CA ASP A 537 33.52 -3.02 -12.64
C ASP A 537 33.91 -4.43 -13.12
N LYS A 538 35.21 -4.67 -13.31
CA LYS A 538 35.75 -5.94 -13.82
C LYS A 538 35.51 -7.15 -12.94
N ARG A 539 35.02 -6.96 -11.70
CA ARG A 539 34.71 -8.06 -10.77
C ARG A 539 33.44 -8.81 -11.11
N PHE A 540 32.55 -8.19 -11.90
CA PHE A 540 31.24 -8.77 -12.25
C PHE A 540 31.34 -9.51 -13.59
N TYR A 541 30.75 -10.70 -13.66
CA TYR A 541 30.71 -11.54 -14.86
C TYR A 541 29.55 -12.52 -14.81
N TYR A 542 29.19 -13.10 -15.94
CA TYR A 542 28.22 -14.20 -16.01
C TYR A 542 28.96 -15.54 -15.99
N ASP A 543 28.48 -16.49 -15.17
CA ASP A 543 29.00 -17.86 -15.15
C ASP A 543 28.43 -18.71 -16.32
N GLU A 544 28.88 -19.99 -16.41
CA GLU A 544 28.43 -20.94 -17.43
C GLU A 544 26.90 -21.21 -17.38
N SER A 545 26.27 -20.98 -16.25
CA SER A 545 24.82 -21.11 -16.05
C SER A 545 24.07 -19.81 -16.31
N MET A 546 24.74 -18.76 -16.79
CA MET A 546 24.20 -17.43 -17.06
C MET A 546 23.68 -16.71 -15.82
N HIS A 547 24.29 -16.96 -14.66
CA HIS A 547 24.03 -16.20 -13.45
C HIS A 547 25.04 -15.07 -13.31
N LEU A 548 24.59 -13.89 -12.92
CA LEU A 548 25.48 -12.77 -12.63
C LEU A 548 26.28 -13.05 -11.35
N CYS A 549 27.59 -13.11 -11.48
CA CYS A 549 28.54 -13.40 -10.41
C CYS A 549 29.46 -12.21 -10.15
N ALA A 550 30.19 -12.25 -9.05
CA ALA A 550 31.21 -11.28 -8.71
C ALA A 550 32.41 -11.97 -8.07
N ASP A 551 33.62 -11.58 -8.49
CA ASP A 551 34.86 -12.01 -7.85
C ASP A 551 34.97 -11.53 -6.41
N GLY A 552 35.51 -12.36 -5.53
CA GLY A 552 35.69 -12.05 -4.10
C GLY A 552 35.20 -13.16 -3.19
N LYS A 553 35.27 -12.94 -1.88
CA LYS A 553 34.82 -13.95 -0.89
C LYS A 553 33.34 -14.29 -1.13
N LYS A 554 33.08 -15.45 -1.79
CA LYS A 554 31.76 -16.06 -2.00
C LYS A 554 30.70 -15.11 -2.58
N GLY A 555 31.03 -14.35 -3.65
CA GLY A 555 30.02 -13.50 -4.31
C GLY A 555 29.45 -12.37 -3.45
N ALA A 556 30.18 -11.90 -2.44
CA ALA A 556 29.70 -10.92 -1.46
C ALA A 556 29.22 -9.57 -2.03
N ALA A 557 29.45 -9.29 -3.32
CA ALA A 557 28.99 -8.08 -3.99
C ALA A 557 27.61 -8.24 -4.67
N ILE A 558 27.11 -9.45 -4.88
CA ILE A 558 25.83 -9.70 -5.56
C ILE A 558 24.62 -9.28 -4.72
N PRO A 559 24.52 -9.63 -3.42
CA PRO A 559 23.42 -9.15 -2.59
C PRO A 559 23.33 -7.62 -2.50
N PRO A 560 24.42 -6.86 -2.23
CA PRO A 560 24.38 -5.40 -2.27
C PRO A 560 23.98 -4.83 -3.64
N LEU A 561 24.39 -5.49 -4.73
CA LEU A 561 24.02 -5.10 -6.08
C LEU A 561 22.50 -5.22 -6.29
N TYR A 562 21.94 -6.39 -6.01
CA TYR A 562 20.49 -6.61 -6.13
C TYR A 562 19.69 -5.64 -5.26
N GLU A 563 20.09 -5.48 -4.01
CA GLU A 563 19.41 -4.56 -3.10
C GLU A 563 19.47 -3.13 -3.61
N GLY A 564 20.63 -2.64 -4.05
CA GLY A 564 20.78 -1.30 -4.57
C GLY A 564 19.95 -1.05 -5.83
N LEU A 565 19.97 -1.98 -6.78
CA LEU A 565 19.19 -1.89 -8.02
C LEU A 565 17.68 -1.94 -7.76
N SER A 566 17.24 -2.73 -6.79
CA SER A 566 15.84 -2.84 -6.40
C SER A 566 15.28 -1.59 -5.70
N ARG A 567 16.12 -0.58 -5.41
CA ARG A 567 15.72 0.71 -4.82
C ARG A 567 15.26 1.74 -5.85
N ALA A 568 15.45 1.48 -7.14
CA ALA A 568 15.02 2.37 -8.21
C ALA A 568 13.50 2.32 -8.40
N ARG A 569 12.86 3.50 -8.40
CA ARG A 569 11.41 3.64 -8.61
C ARG A 569 11.05 3.97 -10.06
N GLU A 570 11.78 4.91 -10.66
CA GLU A 570 11.43 5.45 -11.98
C GLU A 570 12.48 5.12 -13.04
N LYS A 571 13.77 5.34 -12.71
CA LYS A 571 14.86 5.17 -13.66
C LYS A 571 16.05 4.45 -13.04
N LEU A 572 16.67 3.61 -13.86
CA LEU A 572 17.87 2.87 -13.50
C LEU A 572 18.96 3.16 -14.52
N CYS A 573 20.19 3.44 -14.07
CA CYS A 573 21.37 3.53 -14.91
C CYS A 573 22.43 2.55 -14.41
N LEU A 574 22.89 1.68 -15.30
CA LEU A 574 24.03 0.79 -15.08
C LEU A 574 25.24 1.35 -15.83
N LEU A 575 26.28 1.71 -15.11
CA LEU A 575 27.55 2.18 -15.67
C LEU A 575 28.60 1.07 -15.51
N ILE A 576 29.00 0.48 -16.61
CA ILE A 576 30.00 -0.62 -16.65
C ILE A 576 31.35 -0.04 -16.95
N THR A 577 32.37 -0.26 -16.07
CA THR A 577 33.69 0.31 -16.22
C THR A 577 34.71 -0.76 -16.57
N GLY A 578 35.33 -0.63 -17.75
CA GLY A 578 36.46 -1.45 -18.22
C GLY A 578 36.14 -2.94 -18.41
N ASN A 579 34.84 -3.29 -18.52
CA ASN A 579 34.35 -4.66 -18.74
C ASN A 579 33.40 -4.69 -19.95
N GLU A 580 33.97 -4.74 -21.13
CA GLU A 580 33.21 -4.68 -22.39
C GLU A 580 32.31 -5.90 -22.59
N THR A 581 32.79 -7.08 -22.19
CA THR A 581 32.00 -8.33 -22.28
C THR A 581 30.68 -8.21 -21.47
N LEU A 582 30.79 -7.82 -20.21
CA LEU A 582 29.62 -7.61 -19.35
C LEU A 582 28.71 -6.51 -19.91
N PHE A 583 29.29 -5.42 -20.44
CA PHE A 583 28.53 -4.35 -21.06
C PHE A 583 27.67 -4.85 -22.22
N ARG A 584 28.26 -5.61 -23.15
CA ARG A 584 27.54 -6.19 -24.30
C ARG A 584 26.42 -7.12 -23.84
N GLN A 585 26.66 -7.98 -22.87
CA GLN A 585 25.66 -8.90 -22.31
C GLN A 585 24.50 -8.16 -21.66
N ILE A 586 24.77 -7.13 -20.87
CA ILE A 586 23.71 -6.32 -20.22
C ILE A 586 22.96 -5.46 -21.24
N LEU A 587 23.66 -4.92 -22.23
CA LEU A 587 23.07 -4.16 -23.33
C LEU A 587 22.12 -5.04 -24.16
N ALA A 588 22.50 -6.29 -24.43
CA ALA A 588 21.63 -7.27 -25.10
C ALA A 588 20.33 -7.53 -24.35
N ILE A 589 20.38 -7.64 -23.03
CA ILE A 589 19.16 -7.73 -22.20
C ILE A 589 18.29 -6.48 -22.39
N ARG A 590 18.90 -5.29 -22.35
CA ARG A 590 18.16 -4.01 -22.45
C ARG A 590 17.53 -3.82 -23.83
N THR A 591 18.19 -4.29 -24.89
CA THR A 591 17.73 -4.15 -26.29
C THR A 591 16.94 -5.34 -26.80
N HIS A 592 16.79 -6.40 -26.01
CA HIS A 592 16.18 -7.67 -26.43
C HIS A 592 16.88 -8.32 -27.64
N THR A 593 18.18 -8.16 -27.74
CA THR A 593 19.02 -8.77 -28.80
C THR A 593 19.78 -9.97 -28.25
N ASP A 594 20.08 -10.93 -29.11
CA ASP A 594 20.94 -12.06 -28.73
C ASP A 594 22.39 -11.58 -28.66
N PRO A 595 23.10 -11.75 -27.52
CA PRO A 595 24.48 -11.32 -27.39
C PRO A 595 25.47 -12.06 -28.31
N ASP A 596 25.07 -13.21 -28.88
CA ASP A 596 25.89 -14.06 -29.72
C ASP A 596 25.66 -13.83 -31.25
N LEU A 597 24.85 -12.83 -31.62
CA LEU A 597 24.50 -12.54 -33.02
C LEU A 597 25.36 -11.46 -33.69
N GLU A 598 26.58 -11.10 -33.14
CA GLU A 598 27.57 -10.26 -33.83
C GLU A 598 28.92 -10.94 -33.93
#